data_e99a69897dafd5b32959eae96ba2b778
#
_entry.id   e99a69897dafd5b32959eae96ba2b778
#
_cell.length_a   1.000
_cell.length_b   1.000
_cell.length_c   1.000
_cell.angle_alpha   90.00
_cell.angle_beta   90.00
_cell.angle_gamma   90.00
#
_symmetry.space_group_name_H-M   'P 1'
#
loop_
_entity.id
_entity.type
_entity.pdbx_description
1 polymer ?
#
loop_
_entity_poly.entity_id
_entity_poly.type
_entity_poly.pdbx_seq_one_letter_code
_entity_poly.pdbx_strand_id
1 'polypeptide(L)'
;MAVNPYKYSSKKIALPVELIQDSAIDVVQFVVNRLAQRLGRITNTHYTVGTGSSQPFGVMARAATGKTGATGTSVSATYDDLIDLIHSVNSAYRSRGARFMLRDTSVAVLRKLKDTSGRPIWNPGDNESISGGAPATICGYPYTVNDDVAAMAANAKSIAFGDFSQFVIRDVAGSTSLRRFDDSAFALNGQVGFCGWMRTGSNLLDTAAVKVFVNSAT
;
A
#
# COMPACT_ATOMS: atom_id res chain seq x y z
N MET A 1 -16.00 14.76 -8.54
CA MET A 1 -14.93 14.57 -7.56
C MET A 1 -13.60 14.94 -8.21
N ALA A 2 -12.72 15.73 -7.57
CA ALA A 2 -11.47 16.17 -8.18
C ALA A 2 -10.32 15.23 -7.80
N VAL A 3 -9.44 14.93 -8.77
CA VAL A 3 -8.17 14.23 -8.55
C VAL A 3 -7.04 15.21 -8.87
N ASN A 4 -6.53 15.86 -7.84
CA ASN A 4 -5.48 16.87 -7.98
C ASN A 4 -4.10 16.18 -8.04
N PRO A 5 -3.26 16.49 -9.06
CA PRO A 5 -1.92 15.95 -9.13
C PRO A 5 -0.98 16.73 -8.22
N TYR A 6 -0.18 16.00 -7.46
CA TYR A 6 0.88 16.52 -6.58
C TYR A 6 2.24 16.22 -7.19
N LYS A 7 3.20 17.11 -6.93
CA LYS A 7 4.58 16.98 -7.44
C LYS A 7 5.42 16.18 -6.45
N TYR A 8 6.05 15.13 -6.95
CA TYR A 8 7.02 14.31 -6.22
C TYR A 8 8.42 14.54 -6.73
N SER A 9 9.39 14.49 -5.84
CA SER A 9 10.81 14.54 -6.14
C SER A 9 11.53 13.39 -5.44
N SER A 10 12.41 12.72 -6.16
CA SER A 10 13.24 11.65 -5.59
C SER A 10 14.31 12.17 -4.62
N LYS A 11 14.46 13.49 -4.45
CA LYS A 11 15.63 14.21 -3.96
C LYS A 11 16.84 14.05 -4.89
N LYS A 12 17.82 14.93 -4.75
CA LYS A 12 19.05 14.89 -5.53
C LYS A 12 20.02 13.81 -5.01
N ILE A 13 20.70 13.15 -5.93
CA ILE A 13 21.86 12.31 -5.66
C ILE A 13 23.01 12.93 -6.45
N ALA A 14 24.15 13.17 -5.80
CA ALA A 14 25.38 13.63 -6.44
C ALA A 14 26.37 12.47 -6.49
N LEU A 15 26.98 12.25 -7.63
CA LEU A 15 28.02 11.24 -7.87
C LEU A 15 29.30 11.91 -8.34
N PRO A 16 30.49 11.50 -7.86
CA PRO A 16 31.76 11.91 -8.43
C PRO A 16 31.87 11.48 -9.90
N VAL A 17 32.48 12.32 -10.72
CA VAL A 17 32.67 12.03 -12.15
C VAL A 17 33.56 10.81 -12.32
N GLU A 18 34.60 10.68 -11.49
CA GLU A 18 35.54 9.56 -11.50
C GLU A 18 34.79 8.21 -11.28
N LEU A 19 33.84 8.19 -10.36
CA LEU A 19 33.04 6.98 -10.12
C LEU A 19 32.22 6.55 -11.34
N ILE A 20 31.74 7.53 -12.13
CA ILE A 20 30.97 7.24 -13.35
C ILE A 20 31.90 6.73 -14.46
N GLN A 21 33.13 7.23 -14.52
CA GLN A 21 34.09 6.89 -15.57
C GLN A 21 34.82 5.57 -15.30
N ASP A 22 35.23 5.34 -14.05
CA ASP A 22 36.11 4.21 -13.68
C ASP A 22 35.36 2.96 -13.25
N SER A 23 34.03 3.06 -13.09
CA SER A 23 33.24 1.93 -12.63
C SER A 23 33.04 0.85 -13.72
N ALA A 24 33.26 -0.41 -13.37
CA ALA A 24 32.96 -1.55 -14.23
C ALA A 24 31.46 -1.81 -14.41
N ILE A 25 30.60 -1.15 -13.63
CA ILE A 25 29.14 -1.28 -13.68
C ILE A 25 28.52 0.04 -14.14
N ASP A 26 27.34 -0.03 -14.76
CA ASP A 26 26.56 1.17 -15.08
C ASP A 26 25.96 1.81 -13.82
N VAL A 27 26.74 2.71 -13.22
CA VAL A 27 26.35 3.44 -12.00
C VAL A 27 25.14 4.33 -12.26
N VAL A 28 25.02 4.89 -13.48
CA VAL A 28 23.90 5.76 -13.84
C VAL A 28 22.59 4.95 -13.81
N GLN A 29 22.57 3.79 -14.47
CA GLN A 29 21.39 2.91 -14.46
C GLN A 29 21.04 2.42 -13.05
N PHE A 30 22.05 2.11 -12.24
CA PHE A 30 21.84 1.74 -10.83
C PHE A 30 21.15 2.88 -10.06
N VAL A 31 21.60 4.11 -10.20
CA VAL A 31 21.00 5.28 -9.53
C VAL A 31 19.58 5.54 -10.03
N VAL A 32 19.35 5.45 -11.34
CA VAL A 32 18.00 5.57 -11.94
C VAL A 32 17.03 4.60 -11.28
N ASN A 33 17.42 3.33 -11.17
CA ASN A 33 16.60 2.29 -10.52
C ASN A 33 16.31 2.61 -9.04
N ARG A 34 17.31 3.13 -8.30
CA ARG A 34 17.12 3.54 -6.90
C ARG A 34 16.18 4.74 -6.74
N LEU A 35 16.28 5.72 -7.64
CA LEU A 35 15.38 6.87 -7.67
C LEU A 35 13.94 6.45 -7.99
N ALA A 36 13.75 5.55 -8.97
CA ALA A 36 12.46 4.99 -9.31
C ALA A 36 11.83 4.21 -8.15
N GLN A 37 12.60 3.34 -7.49
CA GLN A 37 12.13 2.62 -6.29
C GLN A 37 11.70 3.57 -5.16
N ARG A 38 12.45 4.66 -4.96
CA ARG A 38 12.13 5.66 -3.93
C ARG A 38 10.82 6.38 -4.24
N LEU A 39 10.62 6.80 -5.50
CA LEU A 39 9.35 7.39 -5.94
C LEU A 39 8.20 6.39 -5.80
N GLY A 40 8.38 5.14 -6.21
CA GLY A 40 7.36 4.10 -6.08
C GLY A 40 6.94 3.83 -4.63
N ARG A 41 7.89 3.80 -3.70
CA ARG A 41 7.58 3.60 -2.27
C ARG A 41 6.76 4.74 -1.70
N ILE A 42 7.16 6.00 -1.91
CA ILE A 42 6.43 7.15 -1.35
C ILE A 42 5.05 7.30 -1.98
N THR A 43 4.89 7.00 -3.28
CA THR A 43 3.57 7.02 -3.91
C THR A 43 2.68 5.92 -3.39
N ASN A 44 3.19 4.68 -3.17
CA ASN A 44 2.43 3.60 -2.53
C ASN A 44 1.93 4.00 -1.14
N THR A 45 2.80 4.58 -0.31
CA THR A 45 2.42 5.08 1.03
C THR A 45 1.27 6.10 0.92
N HIS A 46 1.41 7.09 0.02
CA HIS A 46 0.37 8.12 -0.12
C HIS A 46 -0.93 7.58 -0.75
N TYR A 47 -0.88 6.63 -1.69
CA TYR A 47 -2.08 6.00 -2.24
C TYR A 47 -2.78 5.10 -1.22
N THR A 48 -2.05 4.61 -0.22
CA THR A 48 -2.62 3.80 0.85
C THR A 48 -3.22 4.66 1.95
N VAL A 49 -2.44 5.57 2.54
CA VAL A 49 -2.82 6.30 3.78
C VAL A 49 -2.89 7.82 3.62
N GLY A 50 -2.63 8.36 2.44
CA GLY A 50 -2.57 9.81 2.20
C GLY A 50 -3.85 10.54 2.60
N THR A 51 -3.72 11.73 3.18
CA THR A 51 -4.83 12.49 3.76
C THR A 51 -5.50 13.48 2.80
N GLY A 52 -4.88 13.71 1.62
CA GLY A 52 -5.36 14.72 0.65
C GLY A 52 -4.89 16.14 0.93
N SER A 53 -4.14 16.36 2.02
CA SER A 53 -3.53 17.66 2.32
C SER A 53 -2.05 17.62 1.95
N SER A 54 -1.66 18.42 0.94
CA SER A 54 -0.31 18.42 0.35
C SER A 54 0.16 17.07 -0.21
N GLN A 55 -0.75 16.10 -0.32
CA GLN A 55 -0.52 14.75 -0.83
C GLN A 55 -1.84 14.17 -1.37
N PRO A 56 -1.82 13.15 -2.24
CA PRO A 56 -3.03 12.49 -2.73
C PRO A 56 -3.87 11.88 -1.62
N PHE A 57 -5.14 11.62 -1.92
CA PHE A 57 -5.97 10.82 -1.04
C PHE A 57 -5.61 9.35 -1.16
N GLY A 58 -5.36 8.71 -0.02
CA GLY A 58 -5.17 7.27 0.11
C GLY A 58 -6.49 6.53 0.26
N VAL A 59 -6.51 5.28 -0.17
CA VAL A 59 -7.70 4.43 -0.08
C VAL A 59 -8.17 4.24 1.37
N MET A 60 -7.25 4.01 2.32
CA MET A 60 -7.57 3.82 3.76
C MET A 60 -8.14 5.08 4.40
N ALA A 61 -7.70 6.27 3.93
CA ALA A 61 -8.21 7.54 4.44
C ALA A 61 -9.63 7.84 3.94
N ARG A 62 -9.94 7.51 2.68
CA ARG A 62 -11.22 7.80 2.02
C ARG A 62 -12.28 6.74 2.23
N ALA A 63 -11.88 5.47 2.41
CA ALA A 63 -12.82 4.39 2.65
C ALA A 63 -13.60 4.60 3.97
N ALA A 64 -14.91 4.38 3.90
CA ALA A 64 -15.78 4.47 5.07
C ALA A 64 -15.54 3.24 5.97
N THR A 65 -15.78 3.41 7.28
CA THR A 65 -15.74 2.29 8.23
C THR A 65 -16.87 1.32 7.93
N GLY A 66 -16.53 0.05 7.76
CA GLY A 66 -17.49 -1.04 7.58
C GLY A 66 -17.78 -1.76 8.88
N LYS A 67 -16.74 -2.01 9.68
CA LYS A 67 -16.84 -2.67 10.99
C LYS A 67 -15.81 -2.09 11.94
N THR A 68 -16.19 -1.93 13.19
CA THR A 68 -15.28 -1.67 14.31
C THR A 68 -15.19 -2.94 15.16
N GLY A 69 -13.99 -3.32 15.55
CA GLY A 69 -13.72 -4.48 16.39
C GLY A 69 -14.41 -4.38 17.75
N ALA A 70 -14.75 -5.51 18.33
CA ALA A 70 -15.31 -5.57 19.67
C ALA A 70 -14.30 -5.09 20.72
N THR A 71 -14.78 -4.58 21.84
CA THR A 71 -13.93 -4.20 22.98
C THR A 71 -13.01 -5.35 23.39
N GLY A 72 -11.73 -5.10 23.59
CA GLY A 72 -10.72 -6.12 23.88
C GLY A 72 -10.01 -6.69 22.65
N THR A 73 -10.35 -6.27 21.42
CA THR A 73 -9.73 -6.74 20.17
C THR A 73 -8.88 -5.65 19.50
N SER A 74 -8.16 -4.88 20.29
CA SER A 74 -7.34 -3.77 19.77
C SER A 74 -6.18 -4.20 18.85
N VAL A 75 -5.66 -5.43 19.02
CA VAL A 75 -4.53 -5.98 18.25
C VAL A 75 -4.89 -7.23 17.44
N SER A 76 -6.19 -7.53 17.33
CA SER A 76 -6.70 -8.71 16.63
C SER A 76 -7.99 -8.38 15.88
N ALA A 77 -8.46 -9.31 15.08
CA ALA A 77 -9.80 -9.31 14.49
C ALA A 77 -10.36 -10.74 14.62
N THR A 78 -11.65 -10.86 14.84
CA THR A 78 -12.32 -12.15 14.89
C THR A 78 -12.75 -12.59 13.49
N TYR A 79 -13.13 -13.89 13.36
CA TYR A 79 -13.71 -14.38 12.12
C TYR A 79 -15.02 -13.65 11.79
N ASP A 80 -15.86 -13.39 12.81
CA ASP A 80 -17.13 -12.68 12.65
C ASP A 80 -16.91 -11.22 12.19
N ASP A 81 -15.87 -10.55 12.67
CA ASP A 81 -15.52 -9.21 12.21
C ASP A 81 -15.19 -9.17 10.72
N LEU A 82 -14.53 -10.23 10.20
CA LEU A 82 -14.23 -10.34 8.77
C LEU A 82 -15.51 -10.57 7.94
N ILE A 83 -16.43 -11.40 8.43
CA ILE A 83 -17.72 -11.63 7.78
C ILE A 83 -18.56 -10.34 7.79
N ASP A 84 -18.63 -9.64 8.92
CA ASP A 84 -19.34 -8.36 9.02
C ASP A 84 -18.74 -7.32 8.08
N LEU A 85 -17.41 -7.25 7.96
CA LEU A 85 -16.74 -6.35 7.02
C LEU A 85 -17.12 -6.68 5.56
N ILE A 86 -17.14 -7.97 5.19
CA ILE A 86 -17.55 -8.41 3.85
C ILE A 86 -18.99 -7.95 3.57
N HIS A 87 -19.91 -8.19 4.52
CA HIS A 87 -21.32 -7.86 4.36
C HIS A 87 -21.63 -6.37 4.48
N SER A 88 -20.71 -5.57 5.00
CA SER A 88 -20.81 -4.09 5.00
C SER A 88 -20.67 -3.49 3.60
N VAL A 89 -20.07 -4.21 2.65
CA VAL A 89 -19.96 -3.81 1.24
C VAL A 89 -21.13 -4.39 0.44
N ASN A 90 -21.78 -3.56 -0.36
CA ASN A 90 -22.91 -4.00 -1.18
C ASN A 90 -22.50 -5.14 -2.14
N SER A 91 -23.42 -6.09 -2.36
CA SER A 91 -23.19 -7.27 -3.22
C SER A 91 -22.79 -6.90 -4.65
N ALA A 92 -23.28 -5.78 -5.17
CA ALA A 92 -22.91 -5.28 -6.50
C ALA A 92 -21.42 -4.96 -6.66
N TYR A 93 -20.75 -4.50 -5.59
CA TYR A 93 -19.30 -4.29 -5.58
C TYR A 93 -18.54 -5.59 -5.30
N ARG A 94 -19.09 -6.45 -4.44
CA ARG A 94 -18.47 -7.75 -4.12
C ARG A 94 -18.31 -8.65 -5.35
N SER A 95 -19.30 -8.65 -6.25
CA SER A 95 -19.27 -9.44 -7.49
C SER A 95 -18.27 -8.96 -8.54
N ARG A 96 -17.75 -7.73 -8.42
CA ARG A 96 -16.81 -7.13 -9.38
C ARG A 96 -15.34 -7.44 -9.10
N GLY A 97 -15.05 -8.43 -8.27
CA GLY A 97 -13.68 -8.81 -7.93
C GLY A 97 -13.15 -8.08 -6.68
N ALA A 98 -14.04 -7.92 -5.69
CA ALA A 98 -13.64 -7.41 -4.38
C ALA A 98 -12.51 -8.25 -3.79
N ARG A 99 -11.60 -7.60 -3.05
CA ARG A 99 -10.46 -8.22 -2.40
C ARG A 99 -10.15 -7.57 -1.06
N PHE A 100 -9.39 -8.28 -0.27
CA PHE A 100 -8.83 -7.70 0.94
C PHE A 100 -7.49 -7.00 0.66
N MET A 101 -7.20 -5.95 1.40
CA MET A 101 -5.88 -5.32 1.47
C MET A 101 -5.51 -5.13 2.93
N LEU A 102 -4.37 -5.67 3.33
CA LEU A 102 -3.90 -5.64 4.71
C LEU A 102 -2.37 -5.79 4.76
N ARG A 103 -1.81 -5.47 5.90
CA ARG A 103 -0.37 -5.60 6.15
C ARG A 103 0.03 -7.07 6.39
N ASP A 104 1.27 -7.45 6.10
CA ASP A 104 1.78 -8.81 6.34
C ASP A 104 1.64 -9.24 7.81
N THR A 105 1.97 -8.35 8.74
CA THR A 105 1.77 -8.62 10.18
C THR A 105 0.31 -8.93 10.54
N SER A 106 -0.65 -8.28 9.88
CA SER A 106 -2.09 -8.56 10.08
C SER A 106 -2.49 -9.91 9.48
N VAL A 107 -1.91 -10.30 8.34
CA VAL A 107 -2.06 -11.66 7.79
C VAL A 107 -1.58 -12.71 8.80
N ALA A 108 -0.43 -12.47 9.42
CA ALA A 108 0.10 -13.39 10.44
C ALA A 108 -0.82 -13.53 11.66
N VAL A 109 -1.48 -12.43 12.09
CA VAL A 109 -2.49 -12.48 13.17
C VAL A 109 -3.68 -13.32 12.75
N LEU A 110 -4.24 -13.08 11.54
CA LEU A 110 -5.39 -13.84 11.04
C LEU A 110 -5.09 -15.33 10.87
N ARG A 111 -3.88 -15.69 10.44
CA ARG A 111 -3.46 -17.10 10.34
C ARG A 111 -3.34 -17.82 11.67
N LYS A 112 -3.19 -17.09 12.76
CA LYS A 112 -3.12 -17.65 14.12
C LYS A 112 -4.50 -17.78 14.79
N LEU A 113 -5.59 -17.35 14.14
CA LEU A 113 -6.93 -17.52 14.66
C LEU A 113 -7.26 -19.01 14.81
N LYS A 114 -7.78 -19.36 15.97
CA LYS A 114 -8.16 -20.74 16.33
C LYS A 114 -9.62 -20.79 16.76
N ASP A 115 -10.23 -21.95 16.55
CA ASP A 115 -11.53 -22.28 17.09
C ASP A 115 -11.44 -22.60 18.60
N THR A 116 -12.57 -22.87 19.22
CA THR A 116 -12.67 -23.26 20.64
C THR A 116 -11.94 -24.58 20.95
N SER A 117 -11.67 -25.40 19.94
CA SER A 117 -10.94 -26.67 20.04
C SER A 117 -9.42 -26.49 19.81
N GLY A 118 -8.96 -25.25 19.60
CA GLY A 118 -7.55 -24.93 19.34
C GLY A 118 -7.08 -25.19 17.91
N ARG A 119 -7.99 -25.51 16.98
CA ARG A 119 -7.66 -25.73 15.56
C ARG A 119 -7.57 -24.39 14.83
N PRO A 120 -6.59 -24.20 13.93
CA PRO A 120 -6.55 -23.01 13.08
C PRO A 120 -7.82 -22.91 12.22
N ILE A 121 -8.49 -21.75 12.24
CA ILE A 121 -9.69 -21.50 11.43
C ILE A 121 -9.32 -21.30 9.97
N TRP A 122 -8.20 -20.62 9.71
CA TRP A 122 -7.72 -20.38 8.36
C TRP A 122 -6.70 -21.45 7.98
N ASN A 123 -7.21 -22.54 7.45
CA ASN A 123 -6.42 -23.71 7.03
C ASN A 123 -6.31 -23.74 5.51
N PRO A 124 -5.14 -23.99 4.94
CA PRO A 124 -4.99 -24.11 3.49
C PRO A 124 -5.35 -25.50 2.93
N GLY A 125 -6.45 -26.11 3.36
CA GLY A 125 -6.95 -27.42 2.89
C GLY A 125 -6.48 -28.63 3.70
N ASP A 126 -7.27 -29.71 3.63
CA ASP A 126 -7.14 -30.92 4.48
C ASP A 126 -5.85 -31.75 4.27
N ASN A 127 -4.95 -31.37 3.36
CA ASN A 127 -3.74 -32.12 3.00
C ASN A 127 -2.44 -31.45 3.43
N GLU A 128 -2.45 -30.59 4.46
CA GLU A 128 -1.33 -29.72 4.67
C GLU A 128 -0.41 -30.07 5.82
N SER A 129 0.73 -30.52 5.40
CA SER A 129 1.96 -30.41 6.16
C SER A 129 2.43 -28.95 6.23
N ILE A 130 3.35 -28.65 7.15
CA ILE A 130 4.02 -27.33 7.34
C ILE A 130 4.59 -26.75 6.03
N SER A 131 4.72 -27.54 4.98
CA SER A 131 5.20 -27.13 3.65
C SER A 131 4.14 -26.45 2.76
N GLY A 132 2.87 -26.41 3.14
CA GLY A 132 1.81 -25.69 2.43
C GLY A 132 1.96 -24.18 2.53
N GLY A 133 1.85 -23.47 1.42
CA GLY A 133 1.90 -22.01 1.36
C GLY A 133 0.75 -21.34 2.12
N ALA A 134 0.77 -20.01 2.19
CA ALA A 134 -0.37 -19.25 2.72
C ALA A 134 -1.60 -19.48 1.83
N PRO A 135 -2.82 -19.63 2.40
CA PRO A 135 -4.04 -19.68 1.62
C PRO A 135 -4.15 -18.49 0.69
N ALA A 136 -4.57 -18.72 -0.54
CA ALA A 136 -4.70 -17.66 -1.55
C ALA A 136 -5.86 -16.69 -1.26
N THR A 137 -6.81 -17.09 -0.39
CA THR A 137 -8.05 -16.36 -0.12
C THR A 137 -8.34 -16.24 1.38
N ILE A 138 -9.01 -15.16 1.76
CA ILE A 138 -9.62 -14.94 3.07
C ILE A 138 -11.14 -14.99 2.88
N CYS A 139 -11.84 -15.89 3.55
CA CYS A 139 -13.31 -16.06 3.41
C CYS A 139 -13.78 -16.12 1.95
N GLY A 140 -13.01 -16.78 1.07
CA GLY A 140 -13.32 -16.93 -0.35
C GLY A 140 -12.92 -15.74 -1.25
N TYR A 141 -12.38 -14.66 -0.69
CA TYR A 141 -11.91 -13.49 -1.47
C TYR A 141 -10.39 -13.42 -1.50
N PRO A 142 -9.79 -13.03 -2.63
CA PRO A 142 -8.35 -12.84 -2.73
C PRO A 142 -7.89 -11.70 -1.83
N TYR A 143 -6.65 -11.72 -1.41
CA TYR A 143 -6.04 -10.66 -0.64
C TYR A 143 -4.74 -10.15 -1.25
N THR A 144 -4.41 -8.91 -0.95
CA THR A 144 -3.15 -8.26 -1.35
C THR A 144 -2.45 -7.75 -0.11
N VAL A 145 -1.19 -8.13 0.04
CA VAL A 145 -0.34 -7.61 1.12
C VAL A 145 0.16 -6.22 0.74
N ASN A 146 -0.02 -5.25 1.62
CA ASN A 146 0.50 -3.90 1.47
C ASN A 146 1.02 -3.40 2.83
N ASP A 147 2.33 -3.28 2.96
CA ASP A 147 2.98 -2.90 4.21
C ASP A 147 2.76 -1.44 4.64
N ASP A 148 2.20 -0.61 3.76
CA ASP A 148 1.82 0.76 4.11
C ASP A 148 0.45 0.85 4.82
N VAL A 149 -0.33 -0.25 4.86
CA VAL A 149 -1.50 -0.36 5.73
C VAL A 149 -1.06 -0.41 7.19
N ALA A 150 -1.81 0.23 8.08
CA ALA A 150 -1.50 0.22 9.51
C ALA A 150 -1.52 -1.23 10.05
N ALA A 151 -0.57 -1.54 10.95
CA ALA A 151 -0.66 -2.76 11.75
C ALA A 151 -1.89 -2.72 12.66
N MET A 152 -2.37 -3.87 13.11
CA MET A 152 -3.44 -3.94 14.10
C MET A 152 -2.99 -3.29 15.40
N ALA A 153 -3.65 -2.21 15.76
CA ALA A 153 -3.45 -1.44 16.99
C ALA A 153 -4.75 -0.70 17.32
N ALA A 154 -4.87 -0.20 18.53
CA ALA A 154 -6.06 0.56 18.96
C ALA A 154 -6.43 1.66 17.97
N ASN A 155 -7.70 1.71 17.56
CA ASN A 155 -8.25 2.64 16.56
C ASN A 155 -7.59 2.59 15.16
N ALA A 156 -6.75 1.61 14.87
CA ALA A 156 -6.08 1.50 13.59
C ALA A 156 -7.03 0.96 12.51
N LYS A 157 -6.97 1.55 11.32
CA LYS A 157 -7.59 1.03 10.10
C LYS A 157 -6.65 -0.04 9.53
N SER A 158 -6.82 -1.31 9.92
CA SER A 158 -5.86 -2.38 9.67
C SER A 158 -6.20 -3.27 8.49
N ILE A 159 -7.45 -3.30 8.07
CA ILE A 159 -7.92 -4.13 6.94
C ILE A 159 -8.83 -3.28 6.07
N ALA A 160 -8.67 -3.34 4.75
CA ALA A 160 -9.63 -2.84 3.79
C ALA A 160 -10.22 -4.00 2.98
N PHE A 161 -11.51 -3.89 2.64
CA PHE A 161 -12.19 -4.84 1.78
C PHE A 161 -13.11 -4.11 0.81
N GLY A 162 -13.12 -4.52 -0.45
CA GLY A 162 -14.03 -3.99 -1.45
C GLY A 162 -13.47 -4.03 -2.87
N ASP A 163 -14.14 -3.30 -3.74
CA ASP A 163 -13.78 -3.14 -5.15
C ASP A 163 -12.80 -1.97 -5.32
N PHE A 164 -11.52 -2.27 -5.42
CA PHE A 164 -10.46 -1.27 -5.61
C PHE A 164 -10.42 -0.68 -7.03
N SER A 165 -11.23 -1.16 -7.98
CA SER A 165 -11.34 -0.55 -9.31
C SER A 165 -11.90 0.87 -9.24
N GLN A 166 -12.60 1.22 -8.15
CA GLN A 166 -13.11 2.55 -7.87
C GLN A 166 -12.04 3.52 -7.30
N PHE A 167 -10.83 3.03 -7.02
CA PHE A 167 -9.69 3.87 -6.67
C PHE A 167 -8.94 4.26 -7.94
N VAL A 168 -8.95 5.56 -8.25
CA VAL A 168 -8.36 6.08 -9.49
C VAL A 168 -7.07 6.80 -9.18
N ILE A 169 -6.04 6.46 -9.94
CA ILE A 169 -4.74 7.14 -9.96
C ILE A 169 -4.67 7.93 -11.26
N ARG A 170 -4.32 9.21 -11.16
CA ARG A 170 -4.13 10.12 -12.28
C ARG A 170 -2.67 10.51 -12.38
N ASP A 171 -2.00 10.01 -13.40
CA ASP A 171 -0.66 10.44 -13.75
C ASP A 171 -0.73 11.55 -14.82
N VAL A 172 0.11 12.55 -14.67
CA VAL A 172 0.21 13.63 -15.67
C VAL A 172 1.18 13.15 -16.75
N ALA A 173 0.70 13.05 -17.99
CA ALA A 173 1.51 12.60 -19.13
C ALA A 173 2.78 13.47 -19.28
N GLY A 174 3.92 12.82 -19.51
CA GLY A 174 5.22 13.50 -19.65
C GLY A 174 5.78 14.13 -18.38
N SER A 175 5.13 13.95 -17.22
CA SER A 175 5.61 14.55 -15.96
C SER A 175 6.69 13.73 -15.26
N THR A 176 6.83 12.45 -15.61
CA THR A 176 7.89 11.60 -15.08
C THR A 176 9.17 11.89 -15.87
N SER A 177 10.15 12.48 -15.22
CA SER A 177 11.42 12.83 -15.84
C SER A 177 12.58 12.61 -14.87
N LEU A 178 13.66 12.06 -15.38
CA LEU A 178 14.96 12.07 -14.74
C LEU A 178 15.77 13.21 -15.34
N ARG A 179 16.37 14.04 -14.50
CA ARG A 179 17.27 15.09 -14.94
C ARG A 179 18.68 14.86 -14.40
N ARG A 180 19.64 14.99 -15.28
CA ARG A 180 21.05 15.11 -14.97
C ARG A 180 21.39 16.60 -14.85
N PHE A 181 22.19 16.95 -13.88
CA PHE A 181 22.66 18.30 -13.59
C PHE A 181 24.17 18.32 -13.61
N ASP A 182 24.71 19.13 -14.52
CA ASP A 182 26.14 19.37 -14.67
C ASP A 182 26.44 20.88 -14.45
N ASP A 183 25.61 21.58 -13.67
CA ASP A 183 25.73 23.01 -13.41
C ASP A 183 26.90 23.31 -12.45
N SER A 184 27.22 24.61 -12.28
CA SER A 184 28.34 25.08 -11.47
C SER A 184 28.30 24.54 -10.02
N ALA A 185 27.12 24.27 -9.47
CA ALA A 185 26.98 23.75 -8.10
C ALA A 185 27.56 22.34 -7.93
N PHE A 186 27.57 21.54 -9.00
CA PHE A 186 28.13 20.19 -9.01
C PHE A 186 29.51 20.14 -9.67
N ALA A 187 29.69 20.88 -10.79
CA ALA A 187 30.94 20.87 -11.57
C ALA A 187 32.14 21.29 -10.75
N LEU A 188 31.99 22.32 -9.89
CA LEU A 188 33.08 22.78 -9.00
C LEU A 188 33.56 21.73 -8.00
N ASN A 189 32.72 20.74 -7.71
CA ASN A 189 33.03 19.63 -6.80
C ASN A 189 33.37 18.32 -7.55
N GLY A 190 33.55 18.37 -8.89
CA GLY A 190 33.77 17.17 -9.70
C GLY A 190 32.63 16.17 -9.65
N GLN A 191 31.38 16.66 -9.54
CA GLN A 191 30.20 15.81 -9.35
C GLN A 191 29.16 16.03 -10.45
N VAL A 192 28.29 15.03 -10.63
CA VAL A 192 27.08 15.09 -11.46
C VAL A 192 25.88 14.82 -10.59
N GLY A 193 24.87 15.68 -10.66
CA GLY A 193 23.62 15.53 -9.92
C GLY A 193 22.55 14.77 -10.72
N PHE A 194 21.78 13.93 -10.03
CA PHE A 194 20.59 13.24 -10.59
C PHE A 194 19.39 13.53 -9.73
N CYS A 195 18.24 13.81 -10.36
CA CYS A 195 16.97 13.97 -9.67
C CYS A 195 15.81 13.51 -10.56
N GLY A 196 14.93 12.71 -10.00
CA GLY A 196 13.69 12.28 -10.62
C GLY A 196 12.50 13.11 -10.14
N TRP A 197 11.60 13.41 -11.05
CA TRP A 197 10.35 14.14 -10.79
C TRP A 197 9.17 13.34 -11.35
N MET A 198 8.03 13.40 -10.67
CA MET A 198 6.76 12.94 -11.22
C MET A 198 5.59 13.76 -10.65
N ARG A 199 4.48 13.77 -11.36
CA ARG A 199 3.23 14.41 -10.92
C ARG A 199 2.10 13.40 -10.99
N THR A 200 1.56 13.08 -9.83
CA THR A 200 0.49 12.09 -9.72
C THR A 200 -0.49 12.46 -8.62
N GLY A 201 -1.70 11.98 -8.72
CA GLY A 201 -2.74 12.14 -7.73
C GLY A 201 -3.67 10.94 -7.69
N SER A 202 -4.38 10.76 -6.59
CA SER A 202 -5.33 9.66 -6.45
C SER A 202 -6.55 10.07 -5.64
N ASN A 203 -7.64 9.36 -5.84
CA ASN A 203 -8.85 9.49 -5.04
C ASN A 203 -9.72 8.23 -5.19
N LEU A 204 -10.52 7.95 -4.18
CA LEU A 204 -11.57 6.94 -4.24
C LEU A 204 -12.84 7.59 -4.76
N LEU A 205 -13.32 7.15 -5.93
CA LEU A 205 -14.51 7.73 -6.58
C LEU A 205 -15.78 7.43 -5.80
N ASP A 206 -15.90 6.20 -5.30
CA ASP A 206 -17.05 5.78 -4.50
C ASP A 206 -16.59 5.21 -3.16
N THR A 207 -16.92 5.92 -2.08
CA THR A 207 -16.57 5.52 -0.71
C THR A 207 -17.39 4.32 -0.20
N ALA A 208 -18.47 3.94 -0.90
CA ALA A 208 -19.26 2.75 -0.57
C ALA A 208 -18.63 1.46 -1.15
N ALA A 209 -17.79 1.60 -2.18
CA ALA A 209 -17.17 0.46 -2.86
C ALA A 209 -16.07 -0.22 -2.04
N VAL A 210 -15.40 0.52 -1.15
CA VAL A 210 -14.35 0.02 -0.26
C VAL A 210 -14.68 0.41 1.17
N LYS A 211 -14.60 -0.56 2.07
CA LYS A 211 -14.81 -0.37 3.51
C LYS A 211 -13.57 -0.81 4.28
N VAL A 212 -13.40 -0.20 5.45
CA VAL A 212 -12.29 -0.54 6.35
C VAL A 212 -12.77 -1.11 7.66
N PHE A 213 -11.98 -2.03 8.19
CA PHE A 213 -12.07 -2.50 9.56
C PHE A 213 -11.21 -1.58 10.44
N VAL A 214 -11.78 -1.14 11.54
CA VAL A 214 -11.11 -0.34 12.57
C VAL A 214 -11.00 -1.20 13.82
N ASN A 215 -9.78 -1.38 14.33
CA ASN A 215 -9.59 -2.09 15.59
C ASN A 215 -10.24 -1.35 16.75
N SER A 216 -10.62 -2.08 17.79
CA SER A 216 -11.15 -1.49 19.03
C SER A 216 -10.17 -0.47 19.65
N ALA A 217 -10.71 0.49 20.39
CA ALA A 217 -9.90 1.45 21.15
C ALA A 217 -9.21 0.80 22.38
N THR A 218 -9.84 -0.25 22.91
CA THR A 218 -9.38 -1.01 24.11
C THR A 218 -9.57 -2.49 23.87
#